data_233a9b8a97feb18fff78369ad9d0c486
#
_entry.id   233a9b8a97feb18fff78369ad9d0c486
#
_cell.length_a   1.000
_cell.length_b   1.000
_cell.length_c   1.000
_cell.angle_alpha   90.00
_cell.angle_beta   90.00
_cell.angle_gamma   90.00
#
_symmetry.space_group_name_H-M   'P 1'
#
loop_
_entity.id
_entity.type
_entity.pdbx_description
1 polymer ?
#
loop_
_entity_poly.entity_id
_entity_poly.type
_entity_poly.pdbx_seq_one_letter_code
_entity_poly.pdbx_strand_id
1 'polypeptide(L)'
;LACARCSVDGSKLWFNCNPEGPSHWFYLNWILEAAKRNMLHLHFTMDDNLSLSASVKARYESLYSGVFYDRFIRGLWVVAEGLIYTMFNKDFHVVPDAPRPYDRYYISIDYGTANPTSMGLWARAGGKWYRIREYYYNSRKVGRQLTDEEYYAELEKLAGDLPIRAVIVDPSAASFIEVIRRHGRFYVEKASNSVLDGIRDVATRLQSGDIFICSCCTDCIREFGLYRWDEKAPMDRPIKENDHAMDEVRYFVHKVFAPEIFSF
;
A
#
# COMPACT_ATOMS: atom_id res chain seq x y z
N LEU A 1 6.08 29.05 -3.10
CA LEU A 1 6.30 29.37 -4.52
C LEU A 1 5.03 29.88 -5.20
N ALA A 2 3.83 29.26 -5.02
CA ALA A 2 2.58 29.70 -5.68
C ALA A 2 2.22 31.15 -5.30
N CYS A 3 2.24 31.47 -4.01
CA CYS A 3 1.91 32.83 -3.53
C CYS A 3 2.84 33.92 -4.09
N ALA A 4 4.13 33.61 -4.28
CA ALA A 4 5.09 34.55 -4.84
C ALA A 4 4.89 34.88 -6.32
N ARG A 5 3.99 34.16 -7.00
CA ARG A 5 3.66 34.40 -8.43
C ARG A 5 2.42 35.27 -8.62
N CYS A 6 1.71 35.57 -7.55
CA CYS A 6 0.56 36.49 -7.57
C CYS A 6 1.07 37.92 -7.43
N SER A 7 1.46 38.55 -8.56
CA SER A 7 2.06 39.90 -8.63
C SER A 7 1.11 40.98 -9.13
N VAL A 8 -0.15 40.63 -9.35
CA VAL A 8 -1.18 41.57 -9.83
C VAL A 8 -2.18 41.82 -8.71
N ASP A 9 -2.56 43.08 -8.49
CA ASP A 9 -3.56 43.47 -7.52
C ASP A 9 -4.89 42.72 -7.75
N GLY A 10 -5.47 42.23 -6.66
CA GLY A 10 -6.70 41.42 -6.71
C GLY A 10 -6.53 39.94 -7.06
N SER A 11 -5.30 39.47 -7.28
CA SER A 11 -5.01 38.05 -7.49
C SER A 11 -5.54 37.20 -6.32
N LYS A 12 -6.15 36.07 -6.64
CA LYS A 12 -6.66 35.10 -5.66
C LYS A 12 -6.04 33.74 -5.87
N LEU A 13 -5.81 33.02 -4.77
CA LEU A 13 -5.34 31.64 -4.78
C LEU A 13 -6.47 30.72 -4.28
N TRP A 14 -6.65 29.62 -4.96
CA TRP A 14 -7.62 28.61 -4.58
C TRP A 14 -6.87 27.29 -4.37
N PHE A 15 -7.15 26.65 -3.24
CA PHE A 15 -6.60 25.35 -2.91
C PHE A 15 -7.73 24.41 -2.57
N ASN A 16 -7.66 23.17 -3.02
CA ASN A 16 -8.46 22.09 -2.49
C ASN A 16 -7.54 20.97 -2.01
N CYS A 17 -7.91 20.30 -0.96
CA CYS A 17 -7.16 19.18 -0.41
C CYS A 17 -8.10 18.25 0.37
N ASN A 18 -7.70 17.00 0.48
CA ASN A 18 -8.24 16.12 1.50
C ASN A 18 -7.43 16.29 2.78
N PRO A 19 -8.04 16.13 3.96
CA PRO A 19 -7.31 16.13 5.22
C PRO A 19 -6.26 15.02 5.30
N GLU A 20 -5.21 15.31 6.06
CA GLU A 20 -4.16 14.38 6.46
C GLU A 20 -4.00 14.41 8.00
N GLY A 21 -2.79 14.20 8.52
CA GLY A 21 -2.51 14.38 9.94
C GLY A 21 -2.56 15.84 10.38
N PRO A 22 -2.90 16.12 11.64
CA PRO A 22 -3.02 17.48 12.16
C PRO A 22 -1.68 18.23 12.21
N SER A 23 -0.54 17.53 12.04
CA SER A 23 0.79 18.12 11.92
C SER A 23 1.13 18.56 10.49
N HIS A 24 0.28 18.34 9.53
CA HIS A 24 0.53 18.69 8.14
C HIS A 24 0.71 20.21 7.99
N TRP A 25 1.76 20.63 7.26
CA TRP A 25 2.16 22.04 7.13
C TRP A 25 1.04 22.96 6.63
N PHE A 26 0.16 22.48 5.74
CA PHE A 26 -0.94 23.28 5.19
C PHE A 26 -2.03 23.52 6.26
N TYR A 27 -2.33 22.49 7.07
CA TYR A 27 -3.27 22.62 8.18
C TYR A 27 -2.77 23.64 9.21
N LEU A 28 -1.52 23.48 9.68
CA LEU A 28 -0.92 24.35 10.69
C LEU A 28 -0.74 25.80 10.22
N ASN A 29 -0.25 25.98 8.99
CA ASN A 29 0.16 27.31 8.53
C ASN A 29 -0.93 28.06 7.75
N TRP A 30 -1.98 27.36 7.30
CA TRP A 30 -3.03 27.97 6.49
C TRP A 30 -4.39 27.79 7.12
N ILE A 31 -4.85 26.59 7.38
CA ILE A 31 -6.22 26.34 7.85
C ILE A 31 -6.42 26.89 9.27
N LEU A 32 -5.53 26.57 10.22
CA LEU A 32 -5.60 27.12 11.58
C LEU A 32 -5.37 28.64 11.65
N GLU A 33 -4.64 29.19 10.70
CA GLU A 33 -4.31 30.61 10.62
C GLU A 33 -5.18 31.36 9.58
N ALA A 34 -6.30 30.77 9.15
CA ALA A 34 -7.14 31.28 8.08
C ALA A 34 -7.54 32.75 8.28
N ALA A 35 -7.98 33.12 9.48
CA ALA A 35 -8.36 34.50 9.82
C ALA A 35 -7.19 35.48 9.69
N LYS A 36 -6.00 35.12 10.18
CA LYS A 36 -4.80 35.97 10.09
C LYS A 36 -4.30 36.14 8.65
N ARG A 37 -4.60 35.16 7.79
CA ARG A 37 -4.19 35.17 6.38
C ARG A 37 -5.23 35.72 5.43
N ASN A 38 -6.31 36.28 5.94
CA ASN A 38 -7.45 36.70 5.13
C ASN A 38 -7.92 35.62 4.15
N MET A 39 -7.99 34.38 4.63
CA MET A 39 -8.35 33.20 3.86
C MET A 39 -9.75 32.74 4.24
N LEU A 40 -10.59 32.52 3.23
CA LEU A 40 -11.84 31.79 3.40
C LEU A 40 -11.56 30.30 3.39
N HIS A 41 -11.81 29.62 4.51
CA HIS A 41 -11.77 28.16 4.60
C HIS A 41 -13.19 27.61 4.54
N LEU A 42 -13.44 26.75 3.56
CA LEU A 42 -14.70 26.03 3.39
C LEU A 42 -14.42 24.53 3.59
N HIS A 43 -15.24 23.91 4.41
CA HIS A 43 -15.20 22.46 4.65
C HIS A 43 -16.47 21.85 4.04
N PHE A 44 -16.28 20.84 3.18
CA PHE A 44 -17.36 20.11 2.54
C PHE A 44 -17.16 18.61 2.73
N THR A 45 -18.26 17.92 2.96
CA THR A 45 -18.37 16.47 2.97
C THR A 45 -19.28 16.00 1.82
N MET A 46 -19.42 14.69 1.65
CA MET A 46 -20.39 14.16 0.68
C MET A 46 -21.84 14.54 1.01
N ASP A 47 -22.13 14.82 2.28
CA ASP A 47 -23.48 15.19 2.71
C ASP A 47 -23.89 16.60 2.25
N ASP A 48 -22.92 17.46 2.02
CA ASP A 48 -23.16 18.80 1.46
C ASP A 48 -23.49 18.77 -0.04
N ASN A 49 -23.21 17.64 -0.72
CA ASN A 49 -23.54 17.48 -2.13
C ASN A 49 -24.91 16.80 -2.31
N LEU A 50 -25.94 17.60 -2.44
CA LEU A 50 -27.33 17.14 -2.58
C LEU A 50 -27.60 16.36 -3.87
N SER A 51 -26.70 16.40 -4.87
CA SER A 51 -26.86 15.65 -6.12
C SER A 51 -26.37 14.20 -6.01
N LEU A 52 -25.65 13.83 -4.96
CA LEU A 52 -25.17 12.46 -4.76
C LEU A 52 -26.31 11.56 -4.26
N SER A 53 -26.58 10.49 -5.01
CA SER A 53 -27.54 9.48 -4.56
C SER A 53 -27.00 8.66 -3.37
N ALA A 54 -27.91 8.10 -2.58
CA ALA A 54 -27.55 7.25 -1.44
C ALA A 54 -26.64 6.06 -1.85
N SER A 55 -26.87 5.47 -3.03
CA SER A 55 -26.05 4.38 -3.54
C SER A 55 -24.60 4.81 -3.87
N VAL A 56 -24.43 6.04 -4.37
CA VAL A 56 -23.11 6.61 -4.64
C VAL A 56 -22.38 6.90 -3.33
N LYS A 57 -23.07 7.48 -2.34
CA LYS A 57 -22.49 7.73 -1.01
C LYS A 57 -22.06 6.43 -0.35
N ALA A 58 -22.93 5.41 -0.28
CA ALA A 58 -22.62 4.10 0.28
C ALA A 58 -21.42 3.42 -0.42
N ARG A 59 -21.29 3.58 -1.74
CA ARG A 59 -20.13 3.09 -2.48
C ARG A 59 -18.83 3.77 -2.04
N TYR A 60 -18.82 5.09 -1.87
CA TYR A 60 -17.62 5.80 -1.39
C TYR A 60 -17.28 5.44 0.07
N GLU A 61 -18.28 5.35 0.93
CA GLU A 61 -18.11 4.94 2.32
C GLU A 61 -17.50 3.53 2.43
N SER A 62 -17.89 2.61 1.55
CA SER A 62 -17.35 1.26 1.52
C SER A 62 -15.91 1.15 1.02
N LEU A 63 -15.36 2.20 0.37
CA LEU A 63 -13.99 2.20 -0.15
C LEU A 63 -12.94 2.49 0.94
N TYR A 64 -13.34 3.11 2.04
CA TYR A 64 -12.40 3.59 3.05
C TYR A 64 -12.73 3.02 4.42
N SER A 65 -11.72 2.87 5.27
CA SER A 65 -11.85 2.45 6.67
C SER A 65 -10.77 3.11 7.54
N GLY A 66 -10.94 3.06 8.87
CA GLY A 66 -10.00 3.64 9.83
C GLY A 66 -9.72 5.12 9.54
N VAL A 67 -8.46 5.52 9.66
CA VAL A 67 -8.03 6.91 9.46
C VAL A 67 -8.37 7.47 8.08
N PHE A 68 -8.39 6.65 7.04
CA PHE A 68 -8.75 7.08 5.69
C PHE A 68 -10.25 7.40 5.55
N TYR A 69 -11.11 6.67 6.27
CA TYR A 69 -12.54 7.01 6.35
C TYR A 69 -12.75 8.36 7.03
N ASP A 70 -12.10 8.57 8.17
CA ASP A 70 -12.20 9.84 8.89
C ASP A 70 -11.71 11.03 8.05
N ARG A 71 -10.64 10.86 7.29
CA ARG A 71 -10.06 11.92 6.44
C ARG A 71 -10.85 12.18 5.16
N PHE A 72 -11.18 11.14 4.41
CA PHE A 72 -11.73 11.28 3.06
C PHE A 72 -13.25 11.30 3.01
N ILE A 73 -13.92 10.70 4.01
CA ILE A 73 -15.38 10.69 4.09
C ILE A 73 -15.87 11.78 5.06
N ARG A 74 -15.29 11.85 6.26
CA ARG A 74 -15.68 12.84 7.28
C ARG A 74 -14.96 14.17 7.17
N GLY A 75 -13.88 14.25 6.38
CA GLY A 75 -13.11 15.49 6.21
C GLY A 75 -12.32 15.92 7.45
N LEU A 76 -11.90 14.97 8.30
CA LEU A 76 -11.25 15.27 9.58
C LEU A 76 -9.73 15.25 9.47
N TRP A 77 -9.08 16.24 10.10
CA TRP A 77 -7.62 16.25 10.30
C TRP A 77 -7.29 15.45 11.56
N VAL A 78 -7.04 14.15 11.40
CA VAL A 78 -6.84 13.21 12.51
C VAL A 78 -5.50 12.49 12.42
N VAL A 79 -4.95 12.13 13.59
CA VAL A 79 -3.73 11.33 13.70
C VAL A 79 -4.02 9.89 13.27
N ALA A 80 -3.06 9.28 12.58
CA ALA A 80 -3.11 7.86 12.29
C ALA A 80 -2.53 7.09 13.49
N GLU A 81 -3.34 6.25 14.12
CA GLU A 81 -3.01 5.54 15.36
C GLU A 81 -3.34 4.04 15.26
N GLY A 82 -2.66 3.24 16.06
CA GLY A 82 -2.94 1.82 16.21
C GLY A 82 -2.56 0.98 14.99
N LEU A 83 -3.33 -0.07 14.73
CA LEU A 83 -3.13 -0.96 13.58
C LEU A 83 -3.49 -0.26 12.27
N ILE A 84 -2.69 -0.52 11.24
CA ILE A 84 -2.89 0.06 9.90
C ILE A 84 -4.05 -0.64 9.19
N TYR A 85 -4.09 -1.96 9.20
CA TYR A 85 -5.11 -2.75 8.48
C TYR A 85 -6.17 -3.29 9.45
N THR A 86 -6.92 -2.39 10.10
CA THR A 86 -8.00 -2.74 11.04
C THR A 86 -9.13 -3.55 10.42
N MET A 87 -9.30 -3.46 9.08
CA MET A 87 -10.28 -4.22 8.31
C MET A 87 -9.85 -5.66 8.03
N PHE A 88 -8.58 -6.03 8.26
CA PHE A 88 -8.11 -7.40 8.04
C PHE A 88 -8.77 -8.34 9.05
N ASN A 89 -9.64 -9.19 8.57
CA ASN A 89 -10.34 -10.22 9.35
C ASN A 89 -9.84 -11.60 8.91
N LYS A 90 -9.25 -12.35 9.84
CA LYS A 90 -8.72 -13.69 9.55
C LYS A 90 -9.79 -14.67 9.07
N ASP A 91 -11.00 -14.60 9.62
CA ASP A 91 -12.09 -15.50 9.25
C ASP A 91 -12.62 -15.26 7.83
N PHE A 92 -12.36 -14.07 7.28
CA PHE A 92 -12.79 -13.69 5.93
C PHE A 92 -11.63 -13.68 4.93
N HIS A 93 -10.49 -13.09 5.28
CA HIS A 93 -9.38 -12.87 4.34
C HIS A 93 -8.39 -14.02 4.27
N VAL A 94 -8.35 -14.90 5.31
CA VAL A 94 -7.48 -16.08 5.29
C VAL A 94 -8.28 -17.27 4.77
N VAL A 95 -7.80 -17.84 3.68
CA VAL A 95 -8.48 -18.94 3.00
C VAL A 95 -7.63 -20.21 3.03
N PRO A 96 -8.26 -21.40 2.96
CA PRO A 96 -7.52 -22.65 2.85
C PRO A 96 -6.58 -22.68 1.66
N ASP A 97 -5.44 -23.33 1.82
CA ASP A 97 -4.52 -23.65 0.73
C ASP A 97 -5.10 -24.79 -0.12
N ALA A 98 -5.98 -24.42 -1.04
CA ALA A 98 -6.68 -25.34 -1.92
C ALA A 98 -6.49 -24.95 -3.39
N PRO A 99 -6.41 -25.91 -4.32
CA PRO A 99 -6.32 -25.64 -5.75
C PRO A 99 -7.52 -24.80 -6.23
N ARG A 100 -7.22 -23.78 -7.05
CA ARG A 100 -8.23 -22.94 -7.73
C ARG A 100 -7.84 -22.81 -9.20
N PRO A 101 -8.76 -22.48 -10.10
CA PRO A 101 -8.45 -22.26 -11.51
C PRO A 101 -7.73 -20.92 -11.72
N TYR A 102 -6.46 -20.89 -11.32
CA TYR A 102 -5.64 -19.69 -11.45
C TYR A 102 -5.26 -19.43 -12.90
N ASP A 103 -5.39 -18.16 -13.33
CA ASP A 103 -5.15 -17.73 -14.71
C ASP A 103 -3.98 -16.77 -14.87
N ARG A 104 -3.43 -16.24 -13.77
CA ARG A 104 -2.33 -15.27 -13.79
C ARG A 104 -1.51 -15.31 -12.51
N TYR A 105 -0.19 -15.13 -12.64
CA TYR A 105 0.73 -15.21 -11.52
C TYR A 105 1.71 -14.04 -11.50
N TYR A 106 1.99 -13.52 -10.30
CA TYR A 106 3.02 -12.54 -10.02
C TYR A 106 3.80 -12.93 -8.77
N ILE A 107 5.03 -12.43 -8.64
CA ILE A 107 5.75 -12.46 -7.37
C ILE A 107 6.08 -11.03 -7.01
N SER A 108 5.89 -10.65 -5.75
CA SER A 108 6.34 -9.38 -5.18
C SER A 108 7.38 -9.62 -4.10
N ILE A 109 8.35 -8.72 -3.99
CA ILE A 109 9.52 -8.92 -3.13
C ILE A 109 9.85 -7.62 -2.40
N ASP A 110 9.82 -7.68 -1.08
CA ASP A 110 10.52 -6.73 -0.20
C ASP A 110 11.87 -7.35 0.17
N TYR A 111 12.95 -6.75 -0.34
CA TYR A 111 14.30 -7.30 -0.25
C TYR A 111 15.10 -6.64 0.87
N GLY A 112 15.58 -7.45 1.80
CA GLY A 112 16.46 -7.01 2.87
C GLY A 112 17.71 -7.87 3.01
N THR A 113 18.88 -7.26 3.11
CA THR A 113 20.14 -7.98 3.39
C THR A 113 20.31 -8.23 4.88
N ALA A 114 20.17 -7.19 5.71
CA ALA A 114 20.24 -7.26 7.16
C ALA A 114 18.85 -7.37 7.81
N ASN A 115 17.82 -6.85 7.16
CA ASN A 115 16.42 -6.99 7.54
C ASN A 115 15.82 -8.24 6.90
N PRO A 116 14.65 -8.68 7.34
CA PRO A 116 13.95 -9.77 6.66
C PRO A 116 13.71 -9.49 5.17
N THR A 117 13.76 -10.55 4.38
CA THR A 117 13.28 -10.56 3.00
C THR A 117 11.94 -11.29 2.97
N SER A 118 10.94 -10.67 2.36
CA SER A 118 9.62 -11.25 2.11
C SER A 118 9.38 -11.38 0.60
N MET A 119 8.99 -12.58 0.15
CA MET A 119 8.53 -12.82 -1.22
C MET A 119 7.15 -13.45 -1.17
N GLY A 120 6.20 -12.89 -1.91
CA GLY A 120 4.85 -13.40 -2.03
C GLY A 120 4.53 -13.85 -3.44
N LEU A 121 4.06 -15.09 -3.60
CA LEU A 121 3.51 -15.58 -4.86
C LEU A 121 2.01 -15.34 -4.89
N TRP A 122 1.60 -14.55 -5.85
CA TRP A 122 0.22 -14.16 -6.07
C TRP A 122 -0.39 -14.84 -7.29
N ALA A 123 -1.61 -15.29 -7.16
CA ALA A 123 -2.36 -15.94 -8.24
C ALA A 123 -3.77 -15.38 -8.34
N ARG A 124 -4.28 -15.21 -9.57
CA ARG A 124 -5.63 -14.71 -9.82
C ARG A 124 -6.60 -15.83 -10.15
N ALA A 125 -7.76 -15.83 -9.51
CA ALA A 125 -8.88 -16.71 -9.85
C ALA A 125 -10.20 -15.98 -9.65
N GLY A 126 -11.13 -16.06 -10.61
CA GLY A 126 -12.44 -15.44 -10.52
C GLY A 126 -12.42 -13.93 -10.32
N GLY A 127 -11.42 -13.24 -10.89
CA GLY A 127 -11.25 -11.79 -10.75
C GLY A 127 -10.62 -11.34 -9.44
N LYS A 128 -10.35 -12.25 -8.50
CA LYS A 128 -9.76 -12.00 -7.20
C LYS A 128 -8.32 -12.49 -7.13
N TRP A 129 -7.53 -11.91 -6.23
CA TRP A 129 -6.13 -12.27 -6.06
C TRP A 129 -5.90 -12.99 -4.74
N TYR A 130 -5.05 -13.99 -4.81
CA TYR A 130 -4.70 -14.87 -3.69
C TYR A 130 -3.18 -14.90 -3.53
N ARG A 131 -2.69 -14.59 -2.33
CA ARG A 131 -1.30 -14.85 -1.97
C ARG A 131 -1.19 -16.31 -1.59
N ILE A 132 -0.68 -17.13 -2.52
CA ILE A 132 -0.78 -18.60 -2.44
C ILE A 132 0.45 -19.27 -1.85
N ARG A 133 1.57 -18.59 -1.83
CA ARG A 133 2.83 -19.06 -1.21
C ARG A 133 3.62 -17.87 -0.69
N GLU A 134 4.49 -18.13 0.29
CA GLU A 134 5.44 -17.14 0.78
C GLU A 134 6.83 -17.76 0.97
N TYR A 135 7.83 -16.90 0.82
CA TYR A 135 9.15 -17.08 1.37
C TYR A 135 9.44 -15.91 2.31
N TYR A 136 9.80 -16.22 3.56
CA TYR A 136 10.12 -15.20 4.55
C TYR A 136 11.43 -15.58 5.25
N TYR A 137 12.47 -14.75 5.10
CA TYR A 137 13.78 -15.01 5.67
C TYR A 137 14.24 -13.86 6.55
N ASN A 138 14.40 -14.13 7.82
CA ASN A 138 14.91 -13.17 8.79
C ASN A 138 16.39 -13.47 9.11
N SER A 139 17.30 -12.80 8.43
CA SER A 139 18.74 -12.98 8.55
C SER A 139 19.25 -12.73 9.98
N ARG A 140 18.67 -11.78 10.71
CA ARG A 140 19.03 -11.48 12.11
C ARG A 140 18.65 -12.64 13.04
N LYS A 141 17.46 -13.21 12.85
CA LYS A 141 16.97 -14.35 13.65
C LYS A 141 17.76 -15.62 13.37
N VAL A 142 18.14 -15.83 12.11
CA VAL A 142 18.91 -17.01 11.67
C VAL A 142 20.41 -16.85 11.94
N GLY A 143 20.90 -15.61 12.08
CA GLY A 143 22.33 -15.30 12.27
C GLY A 143 23.17 -15.42 11.00
N ARG A 144 22.54 -15.47 9.81
CA ARG A 144 23.22 -15.56 8.51
C ARG A 144 22.55 -14.68 7.48
N GLN A 145 23.36 -13.94 6.74
CA GLN A 145 22.90 -13.23 5.53
C GLN A 145 23.04 -14.16 4.31
N LEU A 146 22.08 -14.09 3.41
CA LEU A 146 22.13 -14.75 2.13
C LEU A 146 22.69 -13.80 1.07
N THR A 147 23.33 -14.37 0.05
CA THR A 147 23.73 -13.67 -1.17
C THR A 147 22.55 -13.47 -2.10
N ASP A 148 22.68 -12.56 -3.07
CA ASP A 148 21.66 -12.35 -4.11
C ASP A 148 21.38 -13.64 -4.90
N GLU A 149 22.40 -14.46 -5.17
CA GLU A 149 22.25 -15.75 -5.86
C GLU A 149 21.48 -16.78 -5.01
N GLU A 150 21.69 -16.80 -3.70
CA GLU A 150 20.91 -17.65 -2.79
C GLU A 150 19.45 -17.22 -2.74
N TYR A 151 19.18 -15.91 -2.70
CA TYR A 151 17.82 -15.40 -2.80
C TYR A 151 17.18 -15.68 -4.16
N TYR A 152 17.96 -15.65 -5.23
CA TYR A 152 17.47 -16.02 -6.56
C TYR A 152 17.06 -17.51 -6.62
N ALA A 153 17.83 -18.40 -6.02
CA ALA A 153 17.45 -19.80 -5.91
C ALA A 153 16.15 -20.02 -5.13
N GLU A 154 15.91 -19.24 -4.07
CA GLU A 154 14.64 -19.29 -3.34
C GLU A 154 13.48 -18.70 -4.16
N LEU A 155 13.71 -17.65 -4.95
CA LEU A 155 12.74 -17.13 -5.90
C LEU A 155 12.32 -18.18 -6.94
N GLU A 156 13.29 -18.93 -7.48
CA GLU A 156 13.02 -20.03 -8.42
C GLU A 156 12.20 -21.16 -7.79
N LYS A 157 12.51 -21.55 -6.56
CA LYS A 157 11.73 -22.54 -5.79
C LYS A 157 10.31 -22.05 -5.53
N LEU A 158 10.14 -20.78 -5.15
CA LEU A 158 8.83 -20.18 -4.92
C LEU A 158 7.97 -20.17 -6.18
N ALA A 159 8.57 -19.81 -7.32
CA ALA A 159 7.93 -19.78 -8.62
C ALA A 159 7.54 -21.18 -9.11
N GLY A 160 8.40 -22.19 -8.89
CA GLY A 160 8.25 -23.50 -9.50
C GLY A 160 8.14 -23.42 -11.04
N ASP A 161 7.25 -24.18 -11.64
CA ASP A 161 6.98 -24.18 -13.09
C ASP A 161 5.87 -23.22 -13.50
N LEU A 162 5.42 -22.33 -12.59
CA LEU A 162 4.32 -21.42 -12.88
C LEU A 162 4.74 -20.30 -13.85
N PRO A 163 3.84 -19.90 -14.78
CA PRO A 163 4.11 -18.84 -15.75
C PRO A 163 4.01 -17.46 -15.07
N ILE A 164 5.08 -17.06 -14.38
CA ILE A 164 5.15 -15.78 -13.67
C ILE A 164 5.17 -14.63 -14.69
N ARG A 165 4.16 -13.76 -14.65
CA ARG A 165 4.06 -12.63 -15.56
C ARG A 165 5.14 -11.56 -15.29
N ALA A 166 5.37 -11.25 -14.02
CA ALA A 166 6.42 -10.34 -13.60
C ALA A 166 6.80 -10.59 -12.12
N VAL A 167 8.03 -10.23 -11.80
CA VAL A 167 8.55 -10.12 -10.43
C VAL A 167 8.65 -8.65 -10.08
N ILE A 168 7.87 -8.20 -9.09
CA ILE A 168 7.78 -6.81 -8.64
C ILE A 168 8.73 -6.67 -7.44
N VAL A 169 9.75 -5.83 -7.56
CA VAL A 169 10.84 -5.74 -6.57
C VAL A 169 11.00 -4.30 -6.09
N ASP A 170 11.32 -4.13 -4.80
CA ASP A 170 11.75 -2.83 -4.27
C ASP A 170 12.85 -2.23 -5.17
N PRO A 171 12.68 -0.99 -5.67
CA PRO A 171 13.67 -0.35 -6.52
C PRO A 171 15.03 -0.13 -5.83
N SER A 172 15.11 -0.16 -4.51
CA SER A 172 16.36 -0.06 -3.74
C SER A 172 17.23 -1.33 -3.83
N ALA A 173 16.64 -2.48 -4.19
CA ALA A 173 17.30 -3.77 -4.33
C ALA A 173 18.08 -3.91 -5.67
N ALA A 174 18.90 -2.92 -6.02
CA ALA A 174 19.51 -2.83 -7.35
C ALA A 174 20.37 -4.05 -7.70
N SER A 175 21.15 -4.60 -6.77
CA SER A 175 21.99 -5.78 -6.97
C SER A 175 21.15 -7.02 -7.25
N PHE A 176 20.12 -7.24 -6.47
CA PHE A 176 19.22 -8.38 -6.64
C PHE A 176 18.43 -8.31 -7.95
N ILE A 177 17.93 -7.12 -8.30
CA ILE A 177 17.28 -6.88 -9.60
C ILE A 177 18.22 -7.26 -10.76
N GLU A 178 19.51 -6.92 -10.65
CA GLU A 178 20.49 -7.23 -11.68
C GLU A 178 20.75 -8.75 -11.76
N VAL A 179 20.80 -9.45 -10.63
CA VAL A 179 20.90 -10.92 -10.60
C VAL A 179 19.71 -11.56 -11.32
N ILE A 180 18.48 -11.17 -10.98
CA ILE A 180 17.27 -11.70 -11.64
C ILE A 180 17.32 -11.47 -13.17
N ARG A 181 17.77 -10.30 -13.60
CA ARG A 181 17.88 -9.97 -15.04
C ARG A 181 18.93 -10.80 -15.76
N ARG A 182 20.09 -11.05 -15.13
CA ARG A 182 21.15 -11.86 -15.71
C ARG A 182 20.74 -13.31 -15.94
N HIS A 183 19.96 -13.88 -15.03
CA HIS A 183 19.41 -15.22 -15.21
C HIS A 183 18.35 -15.29 -16.33
N GLY A 184 17.67 -14.19 -16.64
CA GLY A 184 16.78 -14.04 -17.80
C GLY A 184 15.47 -14.82 -17.74
N ARG A 185 15.19 -15.52 -16.64
CA ARG A 185 13.97 -16.32 -16.48
C ARG A 185 12.73 -15.45 -16.20
N PHE A 186 12.90 -14.38 -15.45
CA PHE A 186 11.79 -13.55 -14.97
C PHE A 186 11.87 -12.13 -15.52
N TYR A 187 10.72 -11.61 -15.94
CA TYR A 187 10.58 -10.19 -16.22
C TYR A 187 10.47 -9.43 -14.90
N VAL A 188 11.34 -8.42 -14.67
CA VAL A 188 11.40 -7.64 -13.42
C VAL A 188 10.81 -6.28 -13.61
N GLU A 189 9.89 -5.94 -12.74
CA GLU A 189 9.31 -4.61 -12.60
C GLU A 189 9.71 -3.98 -11.26
N LYS A 190 10.00 -2.68 -11.27
CA LYS A 190 10.28 -1.93 -10.04
C LYS A 190 8.96 -1.55 -9.37
N ALA A 191 8.87 -1.75 -8.06
CA ALA A 191 7.74 -1.32 -7.25
C ALA A 191 7.69 0.22 -7.14
N SER A 192 6.52 0.74 -6.75
CA SER A 192 6.38 2.13 -6.31
C SER A 192 6.69 2.25 -4.81
N ASN A 193 7.44 3.29 -4.44
CA ASN A 193 7.78 3.57 -3.03
C ASN A 193 6.76 4.50 -2.33
N SER A 194 5.60 4.79 -2.93
CA SER A 194 4.54 5.57 -2.27
C SER A 194 3.93 4.74 -1.13
N VAL A 195 4.36 5.03 0.12
CA VAL A 195 3.96 4.24 1.29
C VAL A 195 2.49 4.45 1.62
N LEU A 196 2.05 5.70 1.79
CA LEU A 196 0.68 6.01 2.20
C LEU A 196 -0.36 5.66 1.13
N ASP A 197 -0.06 5.93 -0.14
CA ASP A 197 -0.95 5.53 -1.24
C ASP A 197 -1.07 4.01 -1.33
N GLY A 198 0.05 3.30 -1.23
CA GLY A 198 0.04 1.84 -1.26
C GLY A 198 -0.68 1.23 -0.06
N ILE A 199 -0.55 1.79 1.15
CA ILE A 199 -1.33 1.37 2.33
C ILE A 199 -2.82 1.55 2.07
N ARG A 200 -3.22 2.71 1.52
CA ARG A 200 -4.63 2.98 1.17
C ARG A 200 -5.14 1.99 0.12
N ASP A 201 -4.35 1.69 -0.90
CA ASP A 201 -4.72 0.74 -1.94
C ASP A 201 -4.95 -0.66 -1.37
N VAL A 202 -4.06 -1.16 -0.50
CA VAL A 202 -4.21 -2.44 0.19
C VAL A 202 -5.47 -2.44 1.07
N ALA A 203 -5.69 -1.38 1.87
CA ALA A 203 -6.88 -1.25 2.72
C ALA A 203 -8.16 -1.34 1.89
N THR A 204 -8.22 -0.64 0.76
CA THR A 204 -9.35 -0.68 -0.18
C THR A 204 -9.58 -2.09 -0.72
N ARG A 205 -8.52 -2.82 -1.12
CA ARG A 205 -8.65 -4.19 -1.69
C ARG A 205 -9.02 -5.23 -0.65
N LEU A 206 -8.58 -5.07 0.59
CA LEU A 206 -9.07 -5.88 1.71
C LEU A 206 -10.56 -5.63 1.93
N GLN A 207 -10.96 -4.37 2.03
CA GLN A 207 -12.35 -4.01 2.29
C GLN A 207 -13.32 -4.50 1.19
N SER A 208 -12.92 -4.40 -0.07
CA SER A 208 -13.73 -4.90 -1.21
C SER A 208 -13.68 -6.42 -1.39
N GLY A 209 -12.82 -7.13 -0.63
CA GLY A 209 -12.63 -8.58 -0.79
C GLY A 209 -12.03 -8.97 -2.14
N ASP A 210 -11.10 -8.15 -2.65
CA ASP A 210 -10.38 -8.39 -3.89
C ASP A 210 -9.09 -9.20 -3.70
N ILE A 211 -8.54 -9.19 -2.47
CA ILE A 211 -7.33 -9.92 -2.11
C ILE A 211 -7.55 -10.84 -0.92
N PHE A 212 -6.95 -12.01 -0.99
CA PHE A 212 -7.00 -13.07 0.03
C PHE A 212 -5.61 -13.64 0.28
N ILE A 213 -5.40 -14.19 1.48
CA ILE A 213 -4.13 -14.78 1.91
C ILE A 213 -4.38 -16.26 2.19
N CYS A 214 -3.64 -17.16 1.55
CA CYS A 214 -3.71 -18.57 1.89
C CYS A 214 -3.11 -18.84 3.25
N SER A 215 -3.68 -19.83 3.97
CA SER A 215 -3.30 -20.15 5.36
C SER A 215 -1.83 -20.55 5.53
N CYS A 216 -1.16 -20.98 4.46
CA CYS A 216 0.28 -21.27 4.46
C CYS A 216 1.16 -20.01 4.55
N CYS A 217 0.62 -18.83 4.28
CA CYS A 217 1.35 -17.55 4.33
C CYS A 217 1.38 -16.98 5.76
N THR A 218 2.02 -17.69 6.67
CA THR A 218 1.94 -17.46 8.13
C THR A 218 2.59 -16.16 8.57
N ASP A 219 3.71 -15.74 7.98
CA ASP A 219 4.39 -14.50 8.31
C ASP A 219 3.61 -13.28 7.82
N CYS A 220 3.04 -13.33 6.62
CA CYS A 220 2.14 -12.30 6.12
C CYS A 220 0.91 -12.13 7.03
N ILE A 221 0.26 -13.23 7.42
CA ILE A 221 -0.90 -13.20 8.33
C ILE A 221 -0.51 -12.63 9.69
N ARG A 222 0.68 -12.95 10.20
CA ARG A 222 1.22 -12.41 11.44
C ARG A 222 1.42 -10.90 11.36
N GLU A 223 2.02 -10.42 10.27
CA GLU A 223 2.33 -9.01 10.11
C GLU A 223 1.09 -8.14 9.91
N PHE A 224 0.04 -8.63 9.26
CA PHE A 224 -1.25 -7.93 9.22
C PHE A 224 -1.79 -7.60 10.62
N GLY A 225 -1.53 -8.45 11.62
CA GLY A 225 -1.93 -8.22 13.01
C GLY A 225 -0.96 -7.34 13.82
N LEU A 226 0.19 -6.96 13.27
CA LEU A 226 1.25 -6.24 13.98
C LEU A 226 1.61 -4.89 13.34
N TYR A 227 1.31 -4.69 12.07
CA TYR A 227 1.69 -3.49 11.33
C TYR A 227 0.93 -2.27 11.83
N ARG A 228 1.68 -1.28 12.34
CA ARG A 228 1.14 -0.15 13.12
C ARG A 228 1.68 1.18 12.65
N TRP A 229 0.92 2.22 12.94
CA TRP A 229 1.34 3.59 12.80
C TRP A 229 2.39 3.98 13.86
N ASP A 230 3.34 4.82 13.48
CA ASP A 230 4.28 5.48 14.39
C ASP A 230 3.63 6.74 14.97
N GLU A 231 2.97 6.59 16.10
CA GLU A 231 2.24 7.68 16.80
C GLU A 231 3.16 8.83 17.25
N LYS A 232 4.47 8.59 17.30
CA LYS A 232 5.46 9.61 17.67
C LYS A 232 6.01 10.38 16.46
N ALA A 233 5.70 9.96 15.27
CA ALA A 233 6.17 10.62 14.06
C ALA A 233 5.42 11.94 13.84
N PRO A 234 6.10 13.00 13.34
CA PRO A 234 5.45 14.26 13.00
C PRO A 234 4.51 14.17 11.79
N MET A 235 4.70 13.14 10.96
CA MET A 235 3.85 12.80 9.82
C MET A 235 3.53 11.31 9.85
N ASP A 236 2.40 10.94 9.24
CA ASP A 236 1.98 9.55 9.19
C ASP A 236 3.03 8.69 8.50
N ARG A 237 3.47 7.69 9.22
CA ARG A 237 4.32 6.63 8.71
C ARG A 237 4.14 5.37 9.54
N PRO A 238 4.33 4.19 8.96
CA PRO A 238 4.36 2.95 9.73
C PRO A 238 5.63 2.85 10.58
N ILE A 239 5.54 2.12 11.68
CA ILE A 239 6.72 1.64 12.41
C ILE A 239 7.47 0.67 11.51
N LYS A 240 8.81 0.79 11.47
CA LYS A 240 9.68 -0.07 10.67
C LYS A 240 10.02 -1.38 11.38
N GLU A 241 8.95 -2.09 11.79
CA GLU A 241 8.99 -3.41 12.43
C GLU A 241 7.78 -4.22 11.98
N ASN A 242 7.96 -5.50 11.67
CA ASN A 242 6.91 -6.39 11.16
C ASN A 242 6.20 -5.79 9.92
N ASP A 243 6.96 -5.21 9.03
CA ASP A 243 6.49 -4.47 7.87
C ASP A 243 6.89 -5.11 6.53
N HIS A 244 7.75 -6.14 6.54
CA HIS A 244 8.33 -6.70 5.32
C HIS A 244 7.32 -7.39 4.41
N ALA A 245 6.45 -8.23 4.96
CA ALA A 245 5.36 -8.80 4.18
C ALA A 245 4.30 -7.75 3.82
N MET A 246 4.14 -6.70 4.65
CA MET A 246 3.23 -5.60 4.38
C MET A 246 3.73 -4.70 3.24
N ASP A 247 5.03 -4.42 3.20
CA ASP A 247 5.66 -3.69 2.09
C ASP A 247 5.60 -4.51 0.80
N GLU A 248 5.85 -5.82 0.87
CA GLU A 248 5.69 -6.75 -0.27
C GLU A 248 4.24 -6.77 -0.81
N VAL A 249 3.24 -6.90 0.06
CA VAL A 249 1.81 -6.86 -0.31
C VAL A 249 1.47 -5.50 -0.95
N ARG A 250 1.97 -4.42 -0.41
CA ARG A 250 1.79 -3.07 -0.93
C ARG A 250 2.36 -2.91 -2.34
N TYR A 251 3.55 -3.44 -2.60
CA TYR A 251 4.17 -3.43 -3.93
C TYR A 251 3.30 -4.16 -4.96
N PHE A 252 2.79 -5.33 -4.60
CA PHE A 252 1.91 -6.10 -5.45
C PHE A 252 0.61 -5.32 -5.75
N VAL A 253 -0.10 -4.91 -4.71
CA VAL A 253 -1.43 -4.28 -4.86
C VAL A 253 -1.32 -2.98 -5.63
N HIS A 254 -0.40 -2.10 -5.24
CA HIS A 254 -0.24 -0.81 -5.91
C HIS A 254 0.11 -0.98 -7.40
N LYS A 255 0.91 -2.00 -7.76
CA LYS A 255 1.27 -2.25 -9.15
C LYS A 255 0.15 -2.89 -9.96
N VAL A 256 -0.50 -3.91 -9.41
CA VAL A 256 -1.46 -4.74 -10.17
C VAL A 256 -2.83 -4.06 -10.30
N PHE A 257 -3.19 -3.23 -9.34
CA PHE A 257 -4.46 -2.50 -9.35
C PHE A 257 -4.31 -1.03 -9.81
N ALA A 258 -3.10 -0.57 -10.12
CA ALA A 258 -2.93 0.73 -10.74
C ALA A 258 -3.77 0.81 -12.02
N PRO A 259 -4.48 1.93 -12.27
CA PRO A 259 -5.17 2.11 -13.54
C PRO A 259 -4.14 1.99 -14.68
N GLU A 260 -4.42 1.16 -15.68
CA GLU A 260 -3.62 1.13 -16.90
C GLU A 260 -3.74 2.52 -17.52
N ILE A 261 -2.69 3.31 -17.40
CA ILE A 261 -2.60 4.58 -18.14
C ILE A 261 -2.35 4.15 -19.59
N PHE A 262 -3.41 4.12 -20.38
CA PHE A 262 -3.27 4.01 -21.83
C PHE A 262 -2.47 5.23 -22.28
N SER A 263 -1.18 5.05 -22.55
CA SER A 263 -0.39 6.00 -23.33
C SER A 263 -0.88 5.91 -24.76
N PHE A 264 -1.66 6.92 -25.18
CA PHE A 264 -2.02 7.13 -26.56
C PHE A 264 -0.80 7.62 -27.36
#